data_c18134188c6432830d2d911ffb1af759
#
_entry.id   c18134188c6432830d2d911ffb1af759
#
_cell.length_a   1.000
_cell.length_b   1.000
_cell.length_c   1.000
_cell.angle_alpha   90.00
_cell.angle_beta   90.00
_cell.angle_gamma   90.00
#
_symmetry.space_group_name_H-M   'P 1'
#
loop_
_entity.id
_entity.type
_entity.pdbx_description
1 polymer ?
#
loop_
_entity_poly.entity_id
_entity_poly.type
_entity_poly.pdbx_seq_one_letter_code
_entity_poly.pdbx_strand_id
1 'polypeptide(L)' 'MSAPCYVAEFAVETTVPGTTIELTGKEGHHAATVRRTRVGERVDLVNGTGGRLQCDVAAVDRGTLLL' A
#
# COMPACT_ATOMS: atom_id res chain seq x y z
N MET A 1 -7.49 0.63 16.65
CA MET A 1 -6.40 1.30 15.93
C MET A 1 -6.63 1.16 14.43
N SER A 2 -6.60 2.24 13.68
CA SER A 2 -6.80 2.18 12.24
C SER A 2 -5.48 1.87 11.53
N ALA A 3 -5.57 1.19 10.38
CA ALA A 3 -4.39 0.91 9.58
C ALA A 3 -3.83 2.18 8.97
N PRO A 4 -2.51 2.26 8.73
CA PRO A 4 -1.93 3.37 7.97
C PRO A 4 -2.57 3.46 6.58
N CYS A 5 -2.72 4.68 6.10
CA CYS A 5 -3.36 4.94 4.82
C CYS A 5 -2.38 5.68 3.90
N TYR A 6 -2.23 5.20 2.66
CA TYR A 6 -1.34 5.79 1.67
C TYR A 6 -2.08 6.05 0.37
N VAL A 7 -1.61 7.03 -0.38
CA VAL A 7 -2.18 7.35 -1.70
C VAL A 7 -1.42 6.56 -2.77
N ALA A 8 -2.16 5.89 -3.66
CA ALA A 8 -1.58 5.14 -4.76
C ALA A 8 -2.50 5.23 -5.97
N GLU A 9 -1.94 5.01 -7.16
CA GLU A 9 -2.74 4.96 -8.39
C GLU A 9 -3.22 3.52 -8.60
N PHE A 10 -4.53 3.35 -8.64
CA PHE A 10 -5.15 2.06 -8.96
C PHE A 10 -6.58 2.27 -9.41
N ALA A 11 -7.10 1.31 -10.14
CA ALA A 11 -8.50 1.29 -10.55
C ALA A 11 -9.22 0.19 -9.78
N VAL A 12 -10.22 0.56 -8.99
CA VAL A 12 -10.97 -0.41 -8.17
C VAL A 12 -11.63 -1.46 -9.05
N GLU A 13 -12.10 -1.06 -10.23
CA GLU A 13 -12.81 -1.95 -11.16
C GLU A 13 -11.93 -3.08 -11.68
N THR A 14 -10.63 -2.86 -11.74
CA THR A 14 -9.68 -3.84 -12.28
C THR A 14 -8.80 -4.48 -11.21
N THR A 15 -8.96 -4.08 -9.96
CA THR A 15 -8.19 -4.63 -8.86
C THR A 15 -9.00 -5.72 -8.18
N VAL A 16 -8.46 -6.93 -8.15
CA VAL A 16 -9.12 -8.10 -7.54
C VAL A 16 -8.24 -8.65 -6.43
N PRO A 17 -8.84 -9.42 -5.48
CA PRO A 17 -8.06 -10.07 -4.42
C PRO A 17 -6.94 -10.94 -5.02
N GLY A 18 -5.76 -10.87 -4.42
CA GLY A 18 -4.58 -11.58 -4.90
C GLY A 18 -3.71 -10.75 -5.84
N THR A 19 -4.19 -9.58 -6.29
CA THR A 19 -3.39 -8.68 -7.11
C THR A 19 -2.32 -8.02 -6.25
N THR A 20 -1.11 -7.90 -6.79
CA THR A 20 -0.02 -7.22 -6.12
C THR A 20 0.07 -5.78 -6.61
N ILE A 21 0.14 -4.83 -5.69
CA ILE A 21 0.30 -3.42 -6.00
C ILE A 21 1.62 -2.95 -5.39
N GLU A 22 2.40 -2.25 -6.19
CA GLU A 22 3.68 -1.69 -5.78
C GLU A 22 3.48 -0.26 -5.28
N LEU A 23 3.85 0.00 -4.02
CA LEU A 23 3.82 1.34 -3.46
C LEU A 23 5.23 1.90 -3.51
N THR A 24 5.45 2.88 -4.39
CA THR A 24 6.77 3.43 -4.68
C THR A 24 6.79 4.94 -4.41
N GLY A 25 7.89 5.58 -4.75
CA GLY A 25 8.06 7.02 -4.61
C GLY A 25 8.07 7.47 -3.17
N LYS A 26 7.56 8.66 -2.93
CA LYS A 26 7.55 9.26 -1.59
C LYS A 26 6.74 8.45 -0.59
N GLU A 27 5.60 7.94 -1.03
CA GLU A 27 4.72 7.15 -0.17
C GLU A 27 5.36 5.81 0.19
N GLY A 28 5.98 5.14 -0.77
CA GLY A 28 6.69 3.88 -0.51
C GLY A 28 7.87 4.09 0.42
N HIS A 29 8.64 5.15 0.20
CA HIS A 29 9.76 5.50 1.05
C HIS A 29 9.29 5.79 2.48
N HIS A 30 8.22 6.56 2.63
CA HIS A 30 7.67 6.87 3.94
C HIS A 30 7.25 5.60 4.68
N ALA A 31 6.51 4.73 3.99
CA ALA A 31 6.02 3.51 4.61
C ALA A 31 7.14 2.56 4.99
N ALA A 32 8.10 2.34 4.08
CA ALA A 32 9.16 1.36 4.29
C ALA A 32 10.23 1.86 5.26
N THR A 33 10.59 3.14 5.19
CA THR A 33 11.74 3.68 5.92
C THR A 33 11.32 4.43 7.18
N VAL A 34 10.35 5.33 7.07
CA VAL A 34 9.94 6.18 8.21
C VAL A 34 9.02 5.42 9.15
N ARG A 35 8.00 4.77 8.60
CA ARG A 35 7.02 4.00 9.39
C ARG A 35 7.51 2.60 9.70
N ARG A 36 8.55 2.13 9.01
CA ARG A 36 9.12 0.80 9.20
C ARG A 36 8.08 -0.31 9.09
N THR A 37 7.26 -0.23 8.08
CA THR A 37 6.22 -1.21 7.81
C THR A 37 6.84 -2.59 7.57
N ARG A 38 6.21 -3.61 8.12
CA ARG A 38 6.71 -5.00 8.03
C ARG A 38 5.76 -5.88 7.24
N VAL A 39 6.30 -6.95 6.69
CA VAL A 39 5.50 -7.99 6.04
C VAL A 39 4.43 -8.51 7.01
N GLY A 40 3.22 -8.65 6.50
CA GLY A 40 2.07 -9.11 7.28
C GLY A 40 1.24 -8.00 7.91
N GLU A 41 1.73 -6.75 7.89
CA GLU A 41 0.94 -5.64 8.39
C GLU A 41 -0.19 -5.28 7.42
N ARG A 42 -1.26 -4.71 7.94
CA ARG A 42 -2.37 -4.19 7.15
C ARG A 42 -2.12 -2.73 6.83
N VAL A 43 -2.27 -2.37 5.56
CA VAL A 43 -2.28 -0.97 5.13
C VAL A 43 -3.46 -0.73 4.21
N ASP A 44 -3.95 0.50 4.19
CA ASP A 44 -5.03 0.91 3.31
C ASP A 44 -4.46 1.79 2.21
N LEU A 45 -4.97 1.63 1.00
CA LEU A 45 -4.63 2.48 -0.13
C LEU A 45 -5.86 3.25 -0.58
N VAL A 46 -5.67 4.52 -0.92
CA VAL A 46 -6.71 5.35 -1.52
C VAL A 46 -6.19 5.91 -2.83
N ASN A 47 -7.06 6.07 -3.81
CA ASN A 47 -6.66 6.55 -5.14
C ASN A 47 -7.04 8.02 -5.40
N GLY A 48 -7.60 8.70 -4.41
CA GLY A 48 -7.99 10.10 -4.57
C GLY A 48 -9.31 10.31 -5.28
N THR A 49 -9.95 9.26 -5.79
CA THR A 49 -11.23 9.33 -6.51
C THR A 49 -12.32 8.50 -5.84
N GLY A 50 -12.17 8.24 -4.55
CA GLY A 50 -13.15 7.48 -3.77
C GLY A 50 -12.84 6.00 -3.63
N GLY A 51 -11.82 5.49 -4.32
CA GLY A 51 -11.40 4.11 -4.20
C GLY A 51 -10.56 3.86 -2.96
N ARG A 52 -10.78 2.72 -2.32
CA ARG A 52 -10.03 2.32 -1.14
C ARG A 52 -9.80 0.81 -1.17
N LEU A 53 -8.58 0.41 -0.86
CA LEU A 53 -8.20 -1.00 -0.79
C LEU A 53 -7.60 -1.29 0.57
N GLN A 54 -7.98 -2.43 1.13
CA GLN A 54 -7.34 -2.96 2.33
C GLN A 54 -6.32 -4.00 1.87
N CYS A 55 -5.06 -3.79 2.22
CA CYS A 55 -3.97 -4.61 1.71
C CYS A 55 -3.16 -5.22 2.84
N ASP A 56 -2.61 -6.39 2.59
CA ASP A 56 -1.61 -6.99 3.47
C ASP A 56 -0.24 -6.79 2.82
N VAL A 57 0.75 -6.41 3.61
CA VAL A 57 2.09 -6.20 3.10
C VAL A 57 2.71 -7.55 2.76
N ALA A 58 3.00 -7.78 1.49
CA ALA A 58 3.58 -9.04 1.02
C ALA A 58 5.10 -9.01 1.04
N ALA A 59 5.70 -7.86 0.76
CA ALA A 59 7.15 -7.71 0.77
C ALA A 59 7.53 -6.26 1.01
N VAL A 60 8.70 -6.05 1.59
CA VAL A 60 9.27 -4.71 1.83
C VAL A 60 10.66 -4.69 1.23
N ASP A 61 10.94 -3.68 0.43
CA ASP A 61 12.25 -3.42 -0.12
C ASP A 61 12.57 -1.94 0.09
N ARG A 62 13.75 -1.51 -0.33
CA ARG A 62 14.19 -0.12 -0.15
C ARG A 62 13.19 0.85 -0.78
N GLY A 63 12.45 1.56 0.06
CA GLY A 63 11.49 2.56 -0.40
C GLY A 63 10.33 2.01 -1.21
N THR A 64 10.05 0.70 -1.16
CA THR A 64 8.97 0.07 -1.91
C THR A 64 8.26 -0.96 -1.07
N LEU A 65 6.93 -0.98 -1.14
CA LEU A 65 6.11 -2.03 -0.55
C LEU A 65 5.38 -2.78 -1.66
N LEU A 66 5.29 -4.09 -1.52
CA LEU A 66 4.41 -4.92 -2.34
C LEU A 66 3.21 -5.31 -1.50
N LEU A 67 2.03 -4.99 -1.99
CA LEU A 67 0.79 -5.12 -1.23
C LEU A 67 -0.21 -6.08 -1.89
#